data_bbc2000b2188c12a7cbd98f5794e5ec0
#
_entry.id   bbc2000b2188c12a7cbd98f5794e5ec0
#
_cell.length_a   1.000
_cell.length_b   1.000
_cell.length_c   1.000
_cell.angle_alpha   90.00
_cell.angle_beta   90.00
_cell.angle_gamma   90.00
#
_symmetry.space_group_name_H-M   'P 1'
#
loop_
_entity.id
_entity.type
_entity.pdbx_description
1 polymer ?
#
loop_
_entity_poly.entity_id
_entity_poly.type
_entity_poly.pdbx_seq_one_letter_code
_entity_poly.pdbx_strand_id
1 'polypeptide(L)'
;MTKYKYPILAKPSGITRDVHRQNVISEGALLMQNLSFTREKYQSLTSKDLVRRVKLACQFHDDGKELSETWQTACQADYNDYLLWQGKNPGKTYKDYSTKEDSGKHIRKAAVRHEFYSLLKNRSLPLALQAAVAAHHGKLGENFEERWINEGFKEYWTRFKEENYKKRTLEQTAIVQYEYSGIRGLLQLADHRASAKEEGENLPSISSFSYHFPHAEKRGVQKLIEQHWEDDLLLVRAPTGAGKTDASLLWASLQIENKRAERLIIAMPTRFTSNALAINVAESLSDTGLYHSSAWFAKFQEQIENGIIKKQEANKIHEFARLLQTPITVCTIDHLLMALTLT
;
A
#
# COMPACT_ATOMS: atom_id res chain seq x y z
N MET A 1 6.08 31.70 15.13
CA MET A 1 7.48 31.86 14.71
C MET A 1 8.10 30.49 14.58
N THR A 2 8.62 30.12 13.42
CA THR A 2 9.27 28.84 13.19
C THR A 2 10.56 28.76 14.00
N LYS A 3 10.71 27.69 14.79
CA LYS A 3 11.89 27.40 15.63
C LYS A 3 13.18 27.24 14.80
N TYR A 4 13.03 27.01 13.49
CA TYR A 4 14.12 26.70 12.58
C TYR A 4 14.44 27.86 11.65
N LYS A 5 15.74 28.07 11.41
CA LYS A 5 16.29 29.09 10.49
C LYS A 5 16.09 28.72 9.00
N TYR A 6 15.81 27.43 8.72
CA TYR A 6 15.66 26.84 7.39
C TYR A 6 14.27 26.20 7.23
N PRO A 7 13.81 26.00 5.98
CA PRO A 7 12.60 25.22 5.72
C PRO A 7 12.69 23.85 6.36
N ILE A 8 11.58 23.38 6.95
CA ILE A 8 11.48 22.05 7.54
C ILE A 8 11.52 21.03 6.40
N LEU A 9 12.54 20.18 6.39
CA LEU A 9 12.72 19.14 5.38
C LEU A 9 11.87 17.93 5.70
N ALA A 10 11.38 17.25 4.66
CA ALA A 10 10.82 15.89 4.75
C ALA A 10 11.85 14.84 4.33
N LYS A 11 12.80 15.22 3.46
CA LYS A 11 13.77 14.30 2.87
C LYS A 11 15.13 14.95 2.65
N PRO A 12 16.23 14.17 2.64
CA PRO A 12 17.57 14.64 2.30
C PRO A 12 17.72 15.09 0.84
N SER A 13 16.72 14.89 0.00
CA SER A 13 16.66 15.43 -1.37
C SER A 13 16.34 16.94 -1.43
N GLY A 14 16.05 17.57 -0.29
CA GLY A 14 15.62 18.96 -0.20
C GLY A 14 14.10 19.17 -0.29
N ILE A 15 13.33 18.09 -0.40
CA ILE A 15 11.86 18.16 -0.36
C ILE A 15 11.43 18.63 1.03
N THR A 16 10.66 19.74 1.07
CA THR A 16 10.12 20.25 2.34
C THR A 16 8.96 19.42 2.83
N ARG A 17 8.72 19.45 4.16
CA ARG A 17 7.61 18.74 4.78
C ARG A 17 6.25 19.11 4.18
N ASP A 18 6.04 20.39 3.89
CA ASP A 18 4.74 20.85 3.38
C ASP A 18 4.51 20.38 1.94
N VAL A 19 5.55 20.35 1.09
CA VAL A 19 5.49 19.78 -0.25
C VAL A 19 5.19 18.28 -0.18
N HIS A 20 5.94 17.54 0.62
CA HIS A 20 5.73 16.09 0.78
C HIS A 20 4.31 15.79 1.31
N ARG A 21 3.88 16.49 2.36
CA ARG A 21 2.52 16.35 2.91
C ARG A 21 1.45 16.55 1.84
N GLN A 22 1.58 17.59 1.01
CA GLN A 22 0.62 17.87 -0.04
C GLN A 22 0.60 16.77 -1.11
N ASN A 23 1.78 16.24 -1.46
CA ASN A 23 1.91 15.11 -2.39
C ASN A 23 1.23 13.86 -1.83
N VAL A 24 1.43 13.54 -0.54
CA VAL A 24 0.80 12.38 0.12
C VAL A 24 -0.73 12.55 0.18
N ILE A 25 -1.23 13.75 0.49
CA ILE A 25 -2.68 14.04 0.47
C ILE A 25 -3.23 13.84 -0.94
N SER A 26 -2.53 14.29 -1.98
CA SER A 26 -2.96 14.16 -3.38
C SER A 26 -2.99 12.71 -3.83
N GLU A 27 -1.96 11.91 -3.47
CA GLU A 27 -1.95 10.47 -3.76
C GLU A 27 -3.06 9.73 -2.98
N GLY A 28 -3.29 10.07 -1.72
CA GLY A 28 -4.41 9.51 -0.94
C GLY A 28 -5.78 9.82 -1.57
N ALA A 29 -5.98 11.03 -2.08
CA ALA A 29 -7.19 11.41 -2.78
C ALA A 29 -7.37 10.62 -4.09
N LEU A 30 -6.28 10.44 -4.86
CA LEU A 30 -6.29 9.66 -6.09
C LEU A 30 -6.65 8.19 -5.84
N LEU A 31 -6.08 7.58 -4.80
CA LEU A 31 -6.42 6.21 -4.39
C LEU A 31 -7.91 6.07 -4.05
N MET A 32 -8.51 7.07 -3.39
CA MET A 32 -9.91 7.04 -2.99
C MET A 32 -10.90 7.14 -4.16
N GLN A 33 -10.48 7.66 -5.32
CA GLN A 33 -11.38 7.79 -6.47
C GLN A 33 -11.88 6.43 -6.98
N ASN A 34 -11.03 5.40 -6.92
CA ASN A 34 -11.32 4.05 -7.42
C ASN A 34 -11.75 3.07 -6.32
N LEU A 35 -12.16 3.56 -5.14
CA LEU A 35 -12.53 2.73 -3.99
C LEU A 35 -13.95 3.02 -3.50
N SER A 36 -14.93 3.10 -4.43
CA SER A 36 -16.33 3.44 -4.08
C SER A 36 -16.95 2.40 -3.16
N PHE A 37 -16.86 1.11 -3.51
CA PHE A 37 -17.37 0.02 -2.70
C PHE A 37 -16.66 -0.06 -1.34
N THR A 38 -15.32 0.03 -1.31
CA THR A 38 -14.55 0.02 -0.06
C THR A 38 -14.96 1.17 0.87
N ARG A 39 -15.22 2.37 0.32
CA ARG A 39 -15.69 3.53 1.11
C ARG A 39 -17.08 3.28 1.69
N GLU A 40 -18.02 2.80 0.89
CA GLU A 40 -19.37 2.48 1.33
C GLU A 40 -19.38 1.37 2.38
N LYS A 41 -18.60 0.31 2.16
CA LYS A 41 -18.45 -0.79 3.12
C LYS A 41 -17.82 -0.31 4.44
N TYR A 42 -16.77 0.52 4.36
CA TYR A 42 -16.16 1.11 5.54
C TYR A 42 -17.16 1.97 6.33
N GLN A 43 -17.93 2.82 5.64
CA GLN A 43 -18.98 3.64 6.26
C GLN A 43 -20.05 2.77 6.93
N SER A 44 -20.51 1.71 6.27
CA SER A 44 -21.55 0.82 6.80
C SER A 44 -21.08 0.05 8.05
N LEU A 45 -19.82 -0.42 8.06
CA LEU A 45 -19.27 -1.20 9.16
C LEU A 45 -18.81 -0.34 10.35
N THR A 46 -18.25 0.84 10.10
CA THR A 46 -17.62 1.66 11.14
C THR A 46 -18.41 2.91 11.50
N SER A 47 -19.42 3.27 10.71
CA SER A 47 -20.15 4.55 10.78
C SER A 47 -19.23 5.78 10.61
N LYS A 48 -18.12 5.62 9.87
CA LYS A 48 -17.09 6.64 9.71
C LYS A 48 -16.74 6.83 8.24
N ASP A 49 -16.35 8.05 7.86
CA ASP A 49 -15.93 8.41 6.51
C ASP A 49 -14.45 8.06 6.28
N LEU A 50 -14.17 7.09 5.41
CA LEU A 50 -12.80 6.65 5.07
C LEU A 50 -12.00 7.75 4.40
N VAL A 51 -12.60 8.55 3.49
CA VAL A 51 -11.91 9.62 2.77
C VAL A 51 -11.36 10.66 3.75
N ARG A 52 -12.21 11.08 4.69
CA ARG A 52 -11.82 12.01 5.75
C ARG A 52 -10.73 11.43 6.65
N ARG A 53 -10.83 10.13 7.01
CA ARG A 53 -9.85 9.45 7.86
C ARG A 53 -8.48 9.35 7.17
N VAL A 54 -8.44 8.92 5.93
CA VAL A 54 -7.19 8.83 5.15
C VAL A 54 -6.58 10.21 4.94
N LYS A 55 -7.38 11.23 4.59
CA LYS A 55 -6.90 12.60 4.45
C LYS A 55 -6.24 13.12 5.72
N LEU A 56 -6.86 12.90 6.89
CA LEU A 56 -6.29 13.30 8.19
C LEU A 56 -4.99 12.52 8.47
N ALA A 57 -4.95 11.22 8.20
CA ALA A 57 -3.74 10.43 8.37
C ALA A 57 -2.60 10.96 7.47
N CYS A 58 -2.87 11.22 6.19
CA CYS A 58 -1.91 11.83 5.24
C CYS A 58 -1.46 13.23 5.70
N GLN A 59 -2.35 14.01 6.31
CA GLN A 59 -2.03 15.35 6.78
C GLN A 59 -1.04 15.36 7.95
N PHE A 60 -1.13 14.36 8.83
CA PHE A 60 -0.44 14.39 10.13
C PHE A 60 0.69 13.35 10.28
N HIS A 61 0.88 12.43 9.31
CA HIS A 61 1.83 11.33 9.44
C HIS A 61 3.27 11.78 9.73
N ASP A 62 3.69 12.90 9.15
CA ASP A 62 5.05 13.43 9.19
C ASP A 62 5.23 14.67 10.10
N ASP A 63 4.26 15.00 10.93
CA ASP A 63 4.39 16.14 11.87
C ASP A 63 5.58 15.98 12.82
N GLY A 64 5.97 14.76 13.13
CA GLY A 64 7.12 14.45 13.97
C GLY A 64 8.46 14.88 13.37
N LYS A 65 8.58 15.00 12.07
CA LYS A 65 9.79 15.55 11.43
C LYS A 65 10.04 17.00 11.84
N GLU A 66 8.98 17.80 12.03
CA GLU A 66 9.09 19.17 12.57
C GLU A 66 9.40 19.18 14.08
N LEU A 67 8.83 18.24 14.83
CA LEU A 67 8.92 18.22 16.29
C LEU A 67 10.26 17.66 16.81
N SER A 68 10.95 16.85 16.02
CA SER A 68 12.24 16.28 16.37
C SER A 68 13.38 17.13 15.82
N GLU A 69 14.03 17.90 16.70
CA GLU A 69 15.23 18.68 16.36
C GLU A 69 16.38 17.78 15.87
N THR A 70 16.55 16.63 16.50
CA THR A 70 17.55 15.63 16.12
C THR A 70 17.32 15.13 14.70
N TRP A 71 16.06 14.84 14.34
CA TRP A 71 15.73 14.41 12.98
C TRP A 71 16.00 15.51 11.96
N GLN A 72 15.58 16.77 12.23
CA GLN A 72 15.83 17.90 11.33
C GLN A 72 17.30 18.20 11.14
N THR A 73 18.09 18.15 12.21
CA THR A 73 19.55 18.35 12.15
C THR A 73 20.20 17.27 11.28
N ALA A 74 19.83 16.01 11.45
CA ALA A 74 20.36 14.91 10.66
C ALA A 74 19.93 15.01 9.19
N CYS A 75 18.67 15.34 8.93
CA CYS A 75 18.16 15.51 7.57
C CYS A 75 18.84 16.67 6.83
N GLN A 76 19.08 17.79 7.52
CA GLN A 76 19.81 18.93 6.97
C GLN A 76 21.27 18.59 6.66
N ALA A 77 21.92 17.80 7.51
CA ALA A 77 23.29 17.32 7.28
C ALA A 77 23.36 16.43 6.03
N ASP A 78 22.45 15.46 5.90
CA ASP A 78 22.37 14.61 4.71
C ASP A 78 22.03 15.41 3.44
N TYR A 79 21.19 16.44 3.55
CA TYR A 79 20.91 17.36 2.44
C TYR A 79 22.13 18.15 2.02
N ASN A 80 22.91 18.66 2.97
CA ASN A 80 24.17 19.37 2.68
C ASN A 80 25.20 18.46 2.00
N ASP A 81 25.32 17.20 2.45
CA ASP A 81 26.19 16.21 1.80
C ASP A 81 25.75 15.95 0.34
N TYR A 82 24.43 15.86 0.11
CA TYR A 82 23.91 15.75 -1.26
C TYR A 82 24.27 16.98 -2.11
N LEU A 83 24.08 18.20 -1.62
CA LEU A 83 24.41 19.42 -2.36
C LEU A 83 25.89 19.50 -2.71
N LEU A 84 26.78 19.13 -1.78
CA LEU A 84 28.23 19.06 -2.03
C LEU A 84 28.58 18.02 -3.09
N TRP A 85 27.92 16.88 -3.07
CA TRP A 85 28.09 15.85 -4.10
C TRP A 85 27.55 16.31 -5.46
N GLN A 86 26.37 16.93 -5.50
CA GLN A 86 25.73 17.45 -6.71
C GLN A 86 26.60 18.51 -7.39
N GLY A 87 27.22 19.40 -6.60
CA GLY A 87 28.16 20.41 -7.13
C GLY A 87 29.36 19.80 -7.86
N LYS A 88 29.79 18.59 -7.47
CA LYS A 88 30.86 17.83 -8.15
C LYS A 88 30.34 16.93 -9.29
N ASN A 89 29.03 16.76 -9.41
CA ASN A 89 28.38 15.86 -10.37
C ASN A 89 27.23 16.61 -11.08
N PRO A 90 27.53 17.63 -11.89
CA PRO A 90 26.50 18.43 -12.55
C PRO A 90 25.61 17.56 -13.45
N GLY A 91 24.31 17.82 -13.42
CA GLY A 91 23.31 17.06 -14.17
C GLY A 91 22.83 15.75 -13.51
N LYS A 92 23.43 15.36 -12.37
CA LYS A 92 22.96 14.22 -11.57
C LYS A 92 21.90 14.62 -10.55
N THR A 93 21.00 13.71 -10.24
CA THR A 93 19.85 13.91 -9.33
C THR A 93 20.10 13.27 -7.97
N TYR A 94 19.19 13.51 -7.01
CA TYR A 94 19.21 12.81 -5.73
C TYR A 94 19.10 11.28 -5.88
N LYS A 95 18.42 10.79 -6.90
CA LYS A 95 18.31 9.36 -7.21
C LYS A 95 19.68 8.73 -7.48
N ASP A 96 20.56 9.44 -8.20
CA ASP A 96 21.93 8.99 -8.45
C ASP A 96 22.77 8.98 -7.16
N TYR A 97 22.55 10.00 -6.28
CA TYR A 97 23.21 10.10 -4.98
C TYR A 97 22.73 9.03 -4.00
N SER A 98 21.44 8.74 -3.96
CA SER A 98 20.83 7.78 -3.01
C SER A 98 21.38 6.36 -3.11
N THR A 99 22.03 6.01 -4.25
CA THR A 99 22.70 4.71 -4.44
C THR A 99 24.07 4.64 -3.74
N LYS A 100 24.61 5.75 -3.20
CA LYS A 100 25.90 5.80 -2.53
C LYS A 100 25.76 5.30 -1.09
N GLU A 101 26.81 4.64 -0.58
CA GLU A 101 26.87 4.08 0.77
C GLU A 101 26.65 5.17 1.85
N ASP A 102 27.21 6.35 1.63
CA ASP A 102 27.12 7.50 2.54
C ASP A 102 25.79 8.26 2.49
N SER A 103 24.93 7.94 1.53
CA SER A 103 23.63 8.62 1.40
C SER A 103 22.75 8.34 2.62
N GLY A 104 22.23 9.38 3.27
CA GLY A 104 21.36 9.26 4.44
C GLY A 104 22.05 8.77 5.72
N LYS A 105 23.37 8.85 5.82
CA LYS A 105 24.17 8.38 6.98
C LYS A 105 23.80 9.07 8.28
N HIS A 106 23.48 10.36 8.23
CA HIS A 106 23.16 11.14 9.43
C HIS A 106 21.79 10.77 9.99
N ILE A 107 20.78 10.60 9.13
CA ILE A 107 19.45 10.11 9.55
C ILE A 107 19.54 8.68 10.10
N ARG A 108 20.28 7.79 9.44
CA ARG A 108 20.50 6.42 9.95
C ARG A 108 21.19 6.42 11.31
N LYS A 109 22.21 7.27 11.50
CA LYS A 109 22.92 7.40 12.79
C LYS A 109 22.03 8.02 13.87
N ALA A 110 21.20 8.99 13.53
CA ALA A 110 20.27 9.61 14.46
C ALA A 110 19.21 8.63 14.96
N ALA A 111 18.82 7.65 14.14
CA ALA A 111 17.88 6.57 14.45
C ALA A 111 16.53 7.02 15.03
N VAL A 112 16.10 8.28 14.75
CA VAL A 112 14.87 8.88 15.29
C VAL A 112 13.65 8.33 14.57
N ARG A 113 12.65 7.94 15.34
CA ARG A 113 11.35 7.46 14.85
C ARG A 113 10.36 8.64 14.80
N HIS A 114 10.46 9.47 13.77
CA HIS A 114 9.62 10.65 13.62
C HIS A 114 8.12 10.36 13.64
N GLU A 115 7.70 9.16 13.24
CA GLU A 115 6.31 8.72 13.33
C GLU A 115 5.77 8.71 14.77
N PHE A 116 6.61 8.45 15.78
CA PHE A 116 6.21 8.54 17.17
C PHE A 116 6.06 10.01 17.60
N TYR A 117 6.97 10.87 17.20
CA TYR A 117 6.88 12.31 17.49
C TYR A 117 5.64 12.95 16.85
N SER A 118 5.13 12.41 15.75
CA SER A 118 3.88 12.86 15.14
C SER A 118 2.69 12.72 16.09
N LEU A 119 2.72 11.77 17.02
CA LEU A 119 1.67 11.60 18.04
C LEU A 119 1.59 12.74 19.04
N LEU A 120 2.70 13.43 19.32
CA LEU A 120 2.74 14.52 20.31
C LEU A 120 1.82 15.68 19.96
N LYS A 121 1.72 16.00 18.67
CA LYS A 121 0.87 17.07 18.13
C LYS A 121 -0.57 16.59 17.91
N ASN A 122 -0.77 15.28 17.79
CA ASN A 122 -1.99 14.66 17.30
C ASN A 122 -2.70 13.80 18.36
N ARG A 123 -2.54 14.13 19.65
CA ARG A 123 -3.13 13.41 20.79
C ARG A 123 -4.66 13.35 20.77
N SER A 124 -5.31 14.35 20.18
CA SER A 124 -6.78 14.43 20.09
C SER A 124 -7.37 13.62 18.95
N LEU A 125 -6.55 13.07 18.05
CA LEU A 125 -7.04 12.23 16.97
C LEU A 125 -7.62 10.92 17.53
N PRO A 126 -8.62 10.34 16.86
CA PRO A 126 -9.09 8.99 17.17
C PRO A 126 -7.96 7.96 17.16
N LEU A 127 -8.05 6.96 18.04
CA LEU A 127 -6.98 5.99 18.27
C LEU A 127 -6.55 5.26 16.98
N ALA A 128 -7.48 4.92 16.09
CA ALA A 128 -7.17 4.31 14.81
C ALA A 128 -6.28 5.20 13.91
N LEU A 129 -6.50 6.52 13.92
CA LEU A 129 -5.64 7.48 13.22
C LEU A 129 -4.26 7.59 13.88
N GLN A 130 -4.21 7.65 15.21
CA GLN A 130 -2.93 7.65 15.93
C GLN A 130 -2.12 6.38 15.62
N ALA A 131 -2.76 5.21 15.62
CA ALA A 131 -2.11 3.95 15.28
C ALA A 131 -1.62 3.92 13.82
N ALA A 132 -2.42 4.41 12.86
CA ALA A 132 -2.00 4.50 11.46
C ALA A 132 -0.79 5.42 11.28
N VAL A 133 -0.80 6.59 11.91
CA VAL A 133 0.33 7.55 11.89
C VAL A 133 1.58 6.93 12.53
N ALA A 134 1.45 6.28 13.68
CA ALA A 134 2.58 5.66 14.38
C ALA A 134 3.18 4.45 13.64
N ALA A 135 2.38 3.79 12.80
CA ALA A 135 2.75 2.54 12.14
C ALA A 135 2.98 2.69 10.62
N HIS A 136 3.04 3.91 10.07
CA HIS A 136 3.19 4.05 8.62
C HIS A 136 4.55 3.59 8.10
N HIS A 137 5.61 3.60 8.93
CA HIS A 137 6.92 3.01 8.63
C HIS A 137 7.23 1.71 9.39
N GLY A 138 6.31 1.19 10.18
CA GLY A 138 6.58 0.05 11.04
C GLY A 138 5.37 -0.80 11.40
N LYS A 139 5.58 -1.76 12.29
CA LYS A 139 4.51 -2.60 12.85
C LYS A 139 4.26 -2.24 14.31
N LEU A 140 3.01 -2.32 14.74
CA LEU A 140 2.58 -2.22 16.14
C LEU A 140 2.54 -3.62 16.79
N GLY A 141 3.58 -4.43 16.61
CA GLY A 141 3.67 -5.76 17.21
C GLY A 141 4.41 -5.74 18.56
N GLU A 142 4.18 -6.74 19.40
CA GLU A 142 4.80 -6.85 20.73
C GLU A 142 6.34 -6.84 20.69
N ASN A 143 6.93 -7.39 19.63
CA ASN A 143 8.38 -7.37 19.41
C ASN A 143 8.99 -5.96 19.26
N PHE A 144 8.15 -4.91 19.23
CA PHE A 144 8.59 -3.52 19.09
C PHE A 144 8.39 -2.70 20.38
N GLU A 145 7.93 -3.28 21.47
CA GLU A 145 7.66 -2.59 22.74
C GLU A 145 8.86 -1.82 23.26
N GLU A 146 10.04 -2.43 23.28
CA GLU A 146 11.29 -1.79 23.74
C GLU A 146 11.59 -0.49 23.01
N ARG A 147 11.29 -0.44 21.70
CA ARG A 147 11.49 0.75 20.88
C ARG A 147 10.63 1.92 21.35
N TRP A 148 9.36 1.64 21.68
CA TRP A 148 8.44 2.64 22.22
C TRP A 148 8.88 3.18 23.57
N ILE A 149 9.40 2.29 24.43
CA ILE A 149 9.88 2.64 25.75
C ILE A 149 11.16 3.48 25.65
N ASN A 150 12.10 3.07 24.84
CA ASN A 150 13.40 3.74 24.69
C ASN A 150 13.27 5.15 24.11
N GLU A 151 12.29 5.37 23.24
CA GLU A 151 11.98 6.69 22.66
C GLU A 151 11.05 7.54 23.55
N GLY A 152 10.63 7.06 24.71
CA GLY A 152 9.77 7.81 25.64
C GLY A 152 8.28 7.80 25.30
N PHE A 153 7.82 6.88 24.45
CA PHE A 153 6.42 6.78 24.00
C PHE A 153 5.65 5.61 24.64
N LYS A 154 6.06 5.13 25.82
CA LYS A 154 5.43 4.02 26.53
C LYS A 154 3.93 4.21 26.74
N GLU A 155 3.47 5.43 27.06
CA GLU A 155 2.05 5.73 27.27
C GLU A 155 1.21 5.39 26.03
N TYR A 156 1.67 5.77 24.83
CA TYR A 156 0.96 5.46 23.58
C TYR A 156 0.95 3.96 23.29
N TRP A 157 2.09 3.29 23.49
CA TRP A 157 2.16 1.84 23.37
C TRP A 157 1.17 1.13 24.27
N THR A 158 1.10 1.50 25.55
CA THR A 158 0.16 0.93 26.52
C THR A 158 -1.28 1.10 26.04
N ARG A 159 -1.67 2.29 25.58
CA ARG A 159 -3.02 2.55 25.05
C ARG A 159 -3.35 1.69 23.81
N PHE A 160 -2.42 1.51 22.87
CA PHE A 160 -2.64 0.64 21.72
C PHE A 160 -2.76 -0.83 22.14
N LYS A 161 -1.94 -1.27 23.08
CA LYS A 161 -1.97 -2.62 23.65
C LYS A 161 -3.29 -2.88 24.37
N GLU A 162 -3.73 -1.98 25.24
CA GLU A 162 -5.03 -2.08 25.95
C GLU A 162 -6.19 -2.14 24.96
N GLU A 163 -6.17 -1.35 23.89
CA GLU A 163 -7.19 -1.38 22.86
C GLU A 163 -7.22 -2.74 22.15
N ASN A 164 -6.06 -3.30 21.83
CA ASN A 164 -5.94 -4.60 21.14
C ASN A 164 -6.48 -5.75 22.02
N TYR A 165 -6.26 -5.70 23.34
CA TYR A 165 -6.69 -6.75 24.28
C TYR A 165 -8.11 -6.59 24.81
N LYS A 166 -8.87 -5.59 24.38
CA LYS A 166 -10.29 -5.47 24.74
C LYS A 166 -11.06 -6.72 24.30
N LYS A 167 -11.85 -7.27 25.22
CA LYS A 167 -12.76 -8.37 24.90
C LYS A 167 -13.79 -7.91 23.88
N ARG A 168 -13.85 -8.59 22.75
CA ARG A 168 -14.76 -8.33 21.63
C ARG A 168 -15.30 -9.65 21.08
N THR A 169 -16.45 -9.61 20.45
CA THR A 169 -16.88 -10.68 19.55
C THR A 169 -15.96 -10.75 18.33
N LEU A 170 -15.99 -11.86 17.59
CA LEU A 170 -15.23 -12.00 16.35
C LEU A 170 -15.58 -10.90 15.35
N GLU A 171 -16.87 -10.60 15.20
CA GLU A 171 -17.35 -9.53 14.33
C GLU A 171 -16.83 -8.16 14.73
N GLN A 172 -16.94 -7.80 16.02
CA GLN A 172 -16.39 -6.53 16.54
C GLN A 172 -14.88 -6.42 16.32
N THR A 173 -14.15 -7.52 16.48
CA THR A 173 -12.72 -7.57 16.25
C THR A 173 -12.42 -7.33 14.77
N ALA A 174 -13.14 -7.99 13.86
CA ALA A 174 -12.99 -7.82 12.43
C ALA A 174 -13.26 -6.36 11.99
N ILE A 175 -14.32 -5.72 12.53
CA ILE A 175 -14.64 -4.31 12.24
C ILE A 175 -13.51 -3.38 12.69
N VAL A 176 -12.99 -3.58 13.90
CA VAL A 176 -11.89 -2.77 14.43
C VAL A 176 -10.62 -2.96 13.59
N GLN A 177 -10.26 -4.18 13.27
CA GLN A 177 -9.11 -4.46 12.41
C GLN A 177 -9.28 -3.87 11.01
N TYR A 178 -10.49 -3.94 10.44
CA TYR A 178 -10.80 -3.33 9.16
C TYR A 178 -10.63 -1.80 9.19
N GLU A 179 -11.05 -1.15 10.28
CA GLU A 179 -10.84 0.30 10.47
C GLU A 179 -9.35 0.66 10.51
N TYR A 180 -8.58 -0.04 11.32
CA TYR A 180 -7.15 0.25 11.50
C TYR A 180 -6.33 -0.05 10.25
N SER A 181 -6.53 -1.22 9.65
CA SER A 181 -5.79 -1.65 8.46
C SER A 181 -6.13 -0.81 7.23
N GLY A 182 -7.40 -0.41 7.07
CA GLY A 182 -7.84 0.43 5.97
C GLY A 182 -7.15 1.81 5.98
N ILE A 183 -7.17 2.49 7.13
CA ILE A 183 -6.51 3.81 7.25
C ILE A 183 -5.00 3.67 7.07
N ARG A 184 -4.36 2.72 7.76
CA ARG A 184 -2.91 2.53 7.71
C ARG A 184 -2.43 2.13 6.33
N GLY A 185 -3.09 1.16 5.70
CA GLY A 185 -2.70 0.66 4.39
C GLY A 185 -2.77 1.74 3.31
N LEU A 186 -3.83 2.55 3.33
CA LEU A 186 -4.00 3.64 2.38
C LEU A 186 -3.05 4.81 2.64
N LEU A 187 -2.76 5.15 3.89
CA LEU A 187 -1.72 6.11 4.25
C LEU A 187 -0.35 5.65 3.75
N GLN A 188 0.04 4.40 4.06
CA GLN A 188 1.33 3.86 3.66
C GLN A 188 1.50 3.83 2.13
N LEU A 189 0.44 3.44 1.42
CA LEU A 189 0.46 3.44 -0.04
C LEU A 189 0.57 4.86 -0.61
N ALA A 190 -0.17 5.83 -0.06
CA ALA A 190 -0.10 7.23 -0.47
C ALA A 190 1.28 7.83 -0.25
N ASP A 191 1.89 7.57 0.90
CA ASP A 191 3.25 8.02 1.23
C ASP A 191 4.31 7.41 0.31
N HIS A 192 4.26 6.09 0.08
CA HIS A 192 5.18 5.42 -0.85
C HIS A 192 5.05 5.96 -2.28
N ARG A 193 3.81 6.19 -2.76
CA ARG A 193 3.57 6.74 -4.09
C ARG A 193 4.08 8.17 -4.21
N ALA A 194 3.78 9.02 -3.23
CA ALA A 194 4.29 10.39 -3.19
C ALA A 194 5.82 10.43 -3.17
N SER A 195 6.43 9.57 -2.34
CA SER A 195 7.88 9.44 -2.24
C SER A 195 8.53 9.03 -3.56
N ALA A 196 7.96 8.07 -4.26
CA ALA A 196 8.47 7.62 -5.55
C ALA A 196 8.36 8.70 -6.63
N LYS A 197 7.26 9.46 -6.69
CA LYS A 197 7.11 10.61 -7.60
C LYS A 197 8.13 11.71 -7.32
N GLU A 198 8.39 12.02 -6.06
CA GLU A 198 9.38 13.01 -5.64
C GLU A 198 10.81 12.62 -6.06
N GLU A 199 11.08 11.34 -6.20
CA GLU A 199 12.31 10.77 -6.72
C GLU A 199 12.35 10.69 -8.26
N GLY A 200 11.33 11.23 -8.94
CA GLY A 200 11.23 11.22 -10.41
C GLY A 200 10.89 9.84 -10.98
N GLU A 201 10.21 9.02 -10.21
CA GLU A 201 9.84 7.69 -10.64
C GLU A 201 8.48 7.64 -11.33
N ASN A 202 8.39 6.85 -12.42
CA ASN A 202 7.12 6.50 -13.03
C ASN A 202 6.42 5.46 -12.16
N LEU A 203 5.20 5.77 -11.74
CA LEU A 203 4.39 4.85 -10.97
C LEU A 203 3.41 4.11 -11.88
N PRO A 204 3.07 2.85 -11.56
CA PRO A 204 1.95 2.18 -12.20
C PRO A 204 0.68 3.02 -12.06
N SER A 205 -0.10 3.11 -13.14
CA SER A 205 -1.41 3.76 -13.10
C SER A 205 -2.34 3.02 -12.12
N ILE A 206 -3.24 3.76 -11.47
CA ILE A 206 -4.32 3.15 -10.71
C ILE A 206 -5.44 2.90 -11.71
N SER A 207 -5.44 1.70 -12.30
CA SER A 207 -6.44 1.28 -13.27
C SER A 207 -7.61 0.58 -12.59
N SER A 208 -8.75 0.58 -13.23
CA SER A 208 -9.94 -0.17 -12.84
C SER A 208 -9.97 -1.53 -13.52
N PHE A 209 -10.66 -2.48 -12.91
CA PHE A 209 -10.93 -3.78 -13.53
C PHE A 209 -11.79 -3.59 -14.77
N SER A 210 -11.44 -4.27 -15.85
CA SER A 210 -12.24 -4.36 -17.08
C SER A 210 -12.12 -5.77 -17.64
N TYR A 211 -13.23 -6.38 -17.96
CA TYR A 211 -13.31 -7.68 -18.60
C TYR A 211 -14.38 -7.70 -19.66
N HIS A 212 -14.01 -8.15 -20.84
CA HIS A 212 -14.96 -8.44 -21.91
C HIS A 212 -14.96 -9.93 -22.20
N PHE A 213 -16.12 -10.55 -22.10
CA PHE A 213 -16.25 -11.98 -22.37
C PHE A 213 -15.83 -12.30 -23.80
N PRO A 214 -14.83 -13.19 -24.01
CA PRO A 214 -14.14 -13.32 -25.32
C PRO A 214 -14.86 -14.22 -26.33
N HIS A 215 -15.96 -14.86 -25.97
CA HIS A 215 -16.65 -15.84 -26.81
C HIS A 215 -18.03 -15.35 -27.23
N ALA A 216 -18.47 -15.74 -28.45
CA ALA A 216 -19.80 -15.41 -28.97
C ALA A 216 -20.93 -16.05 -28.14
N GLU A 217 -20.70 -17.24 -27.60
CA GLU A 217 -21.68 -17.97 -26.82
C GLU A 217 -21.16 -18.37 -25.44
N LYS A 218 -22.01 -18.23 -24.44
CA LYS A 218 -21.73 -18.66 -23.07
C LYS A 218 -22.06 -20.13 -22.87
N ARG A 219 -21.18 -20.85 -22.21
CA ARG A 219 -21.39 -22.26 -21.80
C ARG A 219 -22.32 -22.32 -20.58
N GLY A 220 -22.82 -23.52 -20.25
CA GLY A 220 -23.76 -23.72 -19.15
C GLY A 220 -23.30 -23.12 -17.82
N VAL A 221 -22.00 -23.32 -17.44
CA VAL A 221 -21.47 -22.76 -16.19
C VAL A 221 -21.46 -21.23 -16.19
N GLN A 222 -21.20 -20.59 -17.32
CA GLN A 222 -21.17 -19.15 -17.44
C GLN A 222 -22.59 -18.55 -17.39
N LYS A 223 -23.58 -19.23 -17.99
CA LYS A 223 -24.99 -18.84 -17.89
C LYS A 223 -25.51 -18.95 -16.45
N LEU A 224 -25.10 -20.00 -15.73
CA LEU A 224 -25.45 -20.14 -14.29
C LEU A 224 -24.84 -19.03 -13.45
N ILE A 225 -23.60 -18.62 -13.71
CA ILE A 225 -22.96 -17.50 -13.03
C ILE A 225 -23.76 -16.21 -13.23
N GLU A 226 -24.25 -15.95 -14.43
CA GLU A 226 -25.09 -14.76 -14.70
C GLU A 226 -26.44 -14.79 -13.97
N GLN A 227 -27.00 -15.97 -13.71
CA GLN A 227 -28.24 -16.11 -12.95
C GLN A 227 -28.04 -15.92 -11.44
N HIS A 228 -26.82 -16.19 -10.94
CA HIS A 228 -26.44 -16.18 -9.52
C HIS A 228 -25.39 -15.13 -9.19
N TRP A 229 -25.23 -14.11 -10.01
CA TRP A 229 -24.18 -13.12 -9.80
C TRP A 229 -24.34 -12.32 -8.50
N GLU A 230 -25.54 -12.20 -7.96
CA GLU A 230 -25.83 -11.49 -6.71
C GLU A 230 -25.38 -12.24 -5.45
N ASP A 231 -25.13 -13.55 -5.57
CA ASP A 231 -24.73 -14.37 -4.44
C ASP A 231 -23.31 -13.95 -3.97
N ASP A 232 -23.14 -13.77 -2.65
CA ASP A 232 -21.84 -13.41 -2.06
C ASP A 232 -20.83 -14.57 -2.10
N LEU A 233 -21.31 -15.80 -2.22
CA LEU A 233 -20.49 -17.01 -2.28
C LEU A 233 -21.05 -17.99 -3.32
N LEU A 234 -20.21 -18.36 -4.29
CA LEU A 234 -20.52 -19.37 -5.29
C LEU A 234 -19.55 -20.55 -5.20
N LEU A 235 -20.10 -21.77 -5.04
CA LEU A 235 -19.34 -23.01 -5.13
C LEU A 235 -19.59 -23.65 -6.50
N VAL A 236 -18.59 -23.61 -7.38
CA VAL A 236 -18.71 -24.08 -8.76
C VAL A 236 -17.97 -25.39 -8.96
N ARG A 237 -18.71 -26.48 -9.23
CA ARG A 237 -18.17 -27.78 -9.63
C ARG A 237 -18.47 -28.02 -11.10
N ALA A 238 -17.44 -28.07 -11.93
CA ALA A 238 -17.56 -28.29 -13.36
C ALA A 238 -16.32 -29.04 -13.89
N PRO A 239 -16.47 -29.85 -14.95
CA PRO A 239 -15.34 -30.59 -15.54
C PRO A 239 -14.26 -29.68 -16.10
N THR A 240 -13.07 -30.24 -16.37
CA THR A 240 -12.01 -29.54 -17.10
C THR A 240 -12.51 -29.12 -18.48
N GLY A 241 -12.16 -27.94 -18.92
CA GLY A 241 -12.59 -27.39 -20.21
C GLY A 241 -14.01 -26.77 -20.22
N ALA A 242 -14.76 -26.79 -19.11
CA ALA A 242 -16.09 -26.19 -19.04
C ALA A 242 -16.10 -24.64 -19.08
N GLY A 243 -14.95 -23.97 -19.06
CA GLY A 243 -14.84 -22.52 -19.06
C GLY A 243 -14.96 -21.89 -17.66
N LYS A 244 -14.46 -22.56 -16.61
CA LYS A 244 -14.49 -22.07 -15.22
C LYS A 244 -13.75 -20.73 -15.03
N THR A 245 -12.63 -20.54 -15.73
CA THR A 245 -11.86 -19.30 -15.65
C THR A 245 -12.67 -18.12 -16.13
N ASP A 246 -13.25 -18.22 -17.35
CA ASP A 246 -14.13 -17.18 -17.86
C ASP A 246 -15.38 -16.97 -17.00
N ALA A 247 -15.91 -18.05 -16.41
CA ALA A 247 -17.03 -17.96 -15.48
C ALA A 247 -16.66 -17.14 -14.24
N SER A 248 -15.47 -17.32 -13.67
CA SER A 248 -15.00 -16.55 -12.51
C SER A 248 -14.73 -15.08 -12.86
N LEU A 249 -14.18 -14.80 -14.05
CA LEU A 249 -13.96 -13.44 -14.54
C LEU A 249 -15.28 -12.73 -14.84
N LEU A 250 -16.25 -13.44 -15.41
CA LEU A 250 -17.61 -12.92 -15.65
C LEU A 250 -18.30 -12.58 -14.33
N TRP A 251 -18.23 -13.45 -13.33
CA TRP A 251 -18.77 -13.15 -12.00
C TRP A 251 -18.13 -11.90 -11.39
N ALA A 252 -16.80 -11.80 -11.44
CA ALA A 252 -16.08 -10.63 -10.95
C ALA A 252 -16.50 -9.35 -11.69
N SER A 253 -16.66 -9.42 -13.02
CA SER A 253 -17.15 -8.29 -13.84
C SER A 253 -18.51 -7.82 -13.36
N LEU A 254 -19.46 -8.74 -13.21
CA LEU A 254 -20.81 -8.42 -12.75
C LEU A 254 -20.82 -7.82 -11.33
N GLN A 255 -20.01 -8.36 -10.41
CA GLN A 255 -19.85 -7.81 -9.06
C GLN A 255 -19.29 -6.38 -9.10
N ILE A 256 -18.29 -6.10 -9.94
CA ILE A 256 -17.65 -4.79 -10.05
C ILE A 256 -18.54 -3.78 -10.77
N GLU A 257 -19.19 -4.16 -11.88
CA GLU A 257 -20.14 -3.31 -12.61
C GLU A 257 -21.31 -2.86 -11.73
N ASN A 258 -21.76 -3.74 -10.83
CA ASN A 258 -22.80 -3.46 -9.86
C ASN A 258 -22.28 -2.90 -8.52
N LYS A 259 -21.03 -2.43 -8.47
CA LYS A 259 -20.39 -1.77 -7.31
C LYS A 259 -20.38 -2.60 -6.03
N ARG A 260 -20.30 -3.94 -6.15
CA ARG A 260 -20.16 -4.87 -5.01
C ARG A 260 -18.71 -5.29 -4.77
N ALA A 261 -17.81 -4.98 -5.69
CA ALA A 261 -16.37 -5.16 -5.60
C ALA A 261 -15.65 -4.11 -6.43
N GLU A 262 -14.33 -4.01 -6.31
CA GLU A 262 -13.49 -3.09 -7.09
C GLU A 262 -12.29 -3.77 -7.73
N ARG A 263 -11.93 -4.94 -7.22
CA ARG A 263 -10.75 -5.71 -7.63
C ARG A 263 -11.04 -7.19 -7.58
N LEU A 264 -10.25 -7.94 -8.34
CA LEU A 264 -10.29 -9.39 -8.35
C LEU A 264 -8.98 -9.95 -7.79
N ILE A 265 -9.08 -10.85 -6.81
CA ILE A 265 -7.95 -11.66 -6.35
C ILE A 265 -8.24 -13.10 -6.71
N ILE A 266 -7.32 -13.73 -7.44
CA ILE A 266 -7.41 -15.14 -7.80
C ILE A 266 -6.34 -15.91 -7.03
N ALA A 267 -6.76 -16.65 -6.02
CA ALA A 267 -5.87 -17.47 -5.21
C ALA A 267 -5.77 -18.89 -5.77
N MET A 268 -4.56 -19.31 -6.10
CA MET A 268 -4.26 -20.62 -6.69
C MET A 268 -3.51 -21.51 -5.70
N PRO A 269 -3.68 -22.83 -5.77
CA PRO A 269 -3.01 -23.74 -4.83
C PRO A 269 -1.48 -23.82 -5.03
N THR A 270 -0.98 -23.53 -6.23
CA THR A 270 0.45 -23.65 -6.55
C THR A 270 0.98 -22.45 -7.35
N ARG A 271 2.29 -22.20 -7.24
CA ARG A 271 2.98 -21.18 -8.03
C ARG A 271 2.88 -21.42 -9.54
N PHE A 272 2.97 -22.68 -9.96
CA PHE A 272 2.86 -23.05 -11.37
C PHE A 272 1.50 -22.66 -11.97
N THR A 273 0.42 -22.99 -11.28
CA THR A 273 -0.94 -22.62 -11.71
C THR A 273 -1.18 -21.13 -11.65
N SER A 274 -0.57 -20.41 -10.68
CA SER A 274 -0.61 -18.94 -10.62
C SER A 274 0.09 -18.30 -11.82
N ASN A 275 1.28 -18.79 -12.19
CA ASN A 275 2.02 -18.28 -13.35
C ASN A 275 1.23 -18.49 -14.65
N ALA A 276 0.78 -19.71 -14.91
CA ALA A 276 0.03 -20.04 -16.11
C ALA A 276 -1.25 -19.21 -16.24
N LEU A 277 -1.97 -19.03 -15.14
CA LEU A 277 -3.19 -18.23 -15.12
C LEU A 277 -2.88 -16.73 -15.33
N ALA A 278 -1.84 -16.20 -14.68
CA ALA A 278 -1.46 -14.79 -14.84
C ALA A 278 -1.07 -14.45 -16.28
N ILE A 279 -0.39 -15.34 -16.97
CA ILE A 279 -0.05 -15.17 -18.40
C ILE A 279 -1.35 -15.14 -19.23
N ASN A 280 -2.20 -16.16 -19.08
CA ASN A 280 -3.44 -16.25 -19.86
C ASN A 280 -4.40 -15.08 -19.61
N VAL A 281 -4.46 -14.61 -18.37
CA VAL A 281 -5.30 -13.47 -17.96
C VAL A 281 -4.71 -12.15 -18.46
N ALA A 282 -3.39 -11.99 -18.45
CA ALA A 282 -2.71 -10.79 -18.91
C ALA A 282 -2.85 -10.56 -20.43
N GLU A 283 -3.00 -11.62 -21.22
CA GLU A 283 -3.26 -11.52 -22.66
C GLU A 283 -4.67 -10.99 -22.97
N SER A 284 -5.63 -11.24 -22.08
CA SER A 284 -7.04 -10.86 -22.25
C SER A 284 -7.47 -9.67 -21.38
N LEU A 285 -6.67 -9.29 -20.40
CA LEU A 285 -7.00 -8.30 -19.37
C LEU A 285 -5.78 -7.44 -19.05
N SER A 286 -5.97 -6.13 -18.96
CA SER A 286 -4.93 -5.19 -18.57
C SER A 286 -4.53 -5.33 -17.09
N ASP A 287 -3.31 -4.96 -16.76
CA ASP A 287 -2.80 -4.72 -15.40
C ASP A 287 -2.97 -5.88 -14.40
N THR A 288 -2.58 -7.09 -14.81
CA THR A 288 -2.57 -8.26 -13.93
C THR A 288 -1.28 -8.32 -13.11
N GLY A 289 -1.43 -8.32 -11.78
CA GLY A 289 -0.36 -8.56 -10.82
C GLY A 289 -0.16 -10.04 -10.55
N LEU A 290 1.09 -10.45 -10.33
CA LEU A 290 1.46 -11.79 -9.88
C LEU A 290 2.16 -11.70 -8.53
N TYR A 291 1.65 -12.43 -7.52
CA TYR A 291 2.17 -12.40 -6.16
C TYR A 291 2.36 -13.79 -5.55
N HIS A 292 3.59 -14.25 -5.47
CA HIS A 292 4.06 -15.40 -4.72
C HIS A 292 5.59 -15.33 -4.56
N SER A 293 6.20 -16.22 -3.78
CA SER A 293 7.63 -16.15 -3.39
C SER A 293 8.63 -16.06 -4.54
N SER A 294 8.31 -16.57 -5.74
CA SER A 294 9.15 -16.48 -6.94
C SER A 294 8.53 -15.66 -8.08
N ALA A 295 7.48 -14.88 -7.80
CA ALA A 295 6.75 -14.11 -8.81
C ALA A 295 7.65 -13.12 -9.56
N TRP A 296 8.59 -12.50 -8.87
CA TRP A 296 9.52 -11.55 -9.45
C TRP A 296 10.36 -12.20 -10.58
N PHE A 297 10.95 -13.37 -10.30
CA PHE A 297 11.72 -14.11 -11.28
C PHE A 297 10.86 -14.58 -12.46
N ALA A 298 9.69 -15.17 -12.15
CA ALA A 298 8.80 -15.71 -13.16
C ALA A 298 8.27 -14.65 -14.14
N LYS A 299 8.07 -13.41 -13.69
CA LYS A 299 7.47 -12.34 -14.50
C LYS A 299 8.50 -11.43 -15.17
N PHE A 300 9.61 -11.13 -14.50
CA PHE A 300 10.46 -10.00 -14.87
C PHE A 300 11.88 -10.38 -15.29
N GLN A 301 12.42 -11.54 -14.89
CA GLN A 301 13.82 -11.88 -15.15
C GLN A 301 14.16 -11.82 -16.65
N GLU A 302 13.40 -12.52 -17.48
CA GLU A 302 13.61 -12.54 -18.93
C GLU A 302 13.45 -11.16 -19.58
N GLN A 303 12.46 -10.39 -19.12
CA GLN A 303 12.23 -9.04 -19.64
C GLN A 303 13.37 -8.08 -19.30
N ILE A 304 14.00 -8.24 -18.13
CA ILE A 304 15.16 -7.45 -17.71
C ILE A 304 16.41 -7.86 -18.51
N GLU A 305 16.64 -9.17 -18.66
CA GLU A 305 17.77 -9.71 -19.43
C GLU A 305 17.70 -9.28 -20.90
N ASN A 306 16.49 -9.22 -21.47
CA ASN A 306 16.25 -8.75 -22.84
C ASN A 306 16.17 -7.21 -22.96
N GLY A 307 16.36 -6.46 -21.87
CA GLY A 307 16.32 -4.99 -21.88
C GLY A 307 14.94 -4.37 -22.11
N ILE A 308 13.87 -5.16 -22.03
CA ILE A 308 12.48 -4.71 -22.25
C ILE A 308 12.02 -3.81 -21.10
N ILE A 309 12.39 -4.16 -19.86
CA ILE A 309 12.05 -3.42 -18.63
C ILE A 309 13.29 -3.21 -17.76
N LYS A 310 13.37 -2.07 -17.08
CA LYS A 310 14.43 -1.83 -16.10
C LYS A 310 14.11 -2.52 -14.77
N LYS A 311 15.15 -3.05 -14.10
CA LYS A 311 15.01 -3.72 -12.79
C LYS A 311 14.23 -2.89 -11.75
N GLN A 312 14.43 -1.58 -11.74
CA GLN A 312 13.72 -0.68 -10.82
C GLN A 312 12.22 -0.61 -11.11
N GLU A 313 11.85 -0.59 -12.38
CA GLU A 313 10.44 -0.58 -12.82
C GLU A 313 9.77 -1.93 -12.50
N ALA A 314 10.47 -3.04 -12.78
CA ALA A 314 10.02 -4.38 -12.41
C ALA A 314 9.74 -4.52 -10.91
N ASN A 315 10.63 -4.00 -10.06
CA ASN A 315 10.45 -4.01 -8.60
C ASN A 315 9.18 -3.27 -8.18
N LYS A 316 8.85 -2.14 -8.80
CA LYS A 316 7.65 -1.37 -8.47
C LYS A 316 6.36 -2.07 -8.88
N ILE A 317 6.33 -2.62 -10.08
CA ILE A 317 5.18 -3.41 -10.55
C ILE A 317 4.97 -4.60 -9.62
N HIS A 318 6.05 -5.26 -9.18
CA HIS A 318 5.98 -6.35 -8.23
C HIS A 318 5.48 -5.91 -6.84
N GLU A 319 5.98 -4.78 -6.31
CA GLU A 319 5.49 -4.21 -5.05
C GLU A 319 4.01 -3.83 -5.13
N PHE A 320 3.57 -3.28 -6.26
CA PHE A 320 2.17 -2.93 -6.46
C PHE A 320 1.26 -4.16 -6.45
N ALA A 321 1.71 -5.26 -7.07
CA ALA A 321 1.04 -6.56 -7.00
C ALA A 321 1.05 -7.15 -5.58
N ARG A 322 2.18 -7.06 -4.87
CA ARG A 322 2.33 -7.52 -3.49
C ARG A 322 1.39 -6.80 -2.52
N LEU A 323 1.12 -5.53 -2.76
CA LEU A 323 0.16 -4.72 -2.00
C LEU A 323 -1.30 -4.94 -2.46
N LEU A 324 -1.55 -5.89 -3.36
CA LEU A 324 -2.87 -6.20 -3.93
C LEU A 324 -3.53 -4.97 -4.57
N GLN A 325 -2.74 -4.08 -5.17
CA GLN A 325 -3.21 -2.81 -5.75
C GLN A 325 -3.51 -2.89 -7.24
N THR A 326 -3.13 -3.98 -7.90
CA THR A 326 -3.53 -4.23 -9.30
C THR A 326 -5.03 -4.55 -9.38
N PRO A 327 -5.73 -4.18 -10.46
CA PRO A 327 -7.14 -4.53 -10.67
C PRO A 327 -7.41 -6.02 -10.56
N ILE A 328 -6.45 -6.82 -11.04
CA ILE A 328 -6.44 -8.27 -10.90
C ILE A 328 -5.11 -8.67 -10.26
N THR A 329 -5.16 -9.43 -9.18
CA THR A 329 -3.98 -10.06 -8.58
C THR A 329 -4.14 -11.57 -8.59
N VAL A 330 -3.21 -12.26 -9.24
CA VAL A 330 -3.10 -13.73 -9.15
C VAL A 330 -2.04 -14.04 -8.11
N CYS A 331 -2.39 -14.85 -7.11
CA CYS A 331 -1.47 -15.20 -6.03
C CYS A 331 -1.61 -16.66 -5.62
N THR A 332 -0.71 -17.15 -4.78
CA THR A 332 -0.94 -18.41 -4.11
C THR A 332 -1.75 -18.20 -2.83
N ILE A 333 -2.52 -19.22 -2.43
CA ILE A 333 -3.47 -19.11 -1.32
C ILE A 333 -2.79 -18.76 0.02
N ASP A 334 -1.59 -19.25 0.26
CA ASP A 334 -0.79 -18.95 1.44
C ASP A 334 -0.49 -17.45 1.56
N HIS A 335 -0.15 -16.79 0.45
CA HIS A 335 0.09 -15.34 0.43
C HIS A 335 -1.19 -14.53 0.68
N LEU A 336 -2.33 -15.00 0.19
CA LEU A 336 -3.62 -14.36 0.48
C LEU A 336 -3.99 -14.54 1.96
N LEU A 337 -3.82 -15.74 2.51
CA LEU A 337 -4.13 -16.01 3.92
C LEU A 337 -3.27 -15.18 4.87
N MET A 338 -1.97 -15.00 4.60
CA MET A 338 -1.11 -14.11 5.38
C MET A 338 -1.63 -12.66 5.38
N ALA A 339 -2.10 -12.17 4.26
CA ALA A 339 -2.68 -10.83 4.17
C ALA A 339 -4.00 -10.70 4.97
N LEU A 340 -4.83 -11.74 4.97
CA LEU A 340 -6.11 -11.78 5.69
C LEU A 340 -5.95 -11.98 7.20
N THR A 341 -4.94 -12.75 7.63
CA THR A 341 -4.69 -13.04 9.06
C THR A 341 -3.83 -11.99 9.75
N LEU A 342 -3.36 -10.97 9.02
CA LEU A 342 -2.53 -9.88 9.53
C LEU A 342 -1.19 -10.35 10.15
N THR A 343 -0.67 -11.48 9.72
CA THR A 343 0.60 -12.06 10.17
C THR A 343 1.81 -11.56 9.38
#